data_bd62cc2afe9565c4939ca227912ec44d
#
_entry.id   bd62cc2afe9565c4939ca227912ec44d
#
_cell.length_a   1.000
_cell.length_b   1.000
_cell.length_c   1.000
_cell.angle_alpha   90.00
_cell.angle_beta   90.00
_cell.angle_gamma   90.00
#
_symmetry.space_group_name_H-M   'P 1'
#
loop_
_entity.id
_entity.type
_entity.pdbx_description
1 polymer ?
#
loop_
_entity_poly.entity_id
_entity_poly.type
_entity_poly.pdbx_seq_one_letter_code
_entity_poly.pdbx_strand_id
1 'polypeptide(L)'
;GVKDVYTDFDEMLRIIEHKWFEFGKDENGNDLPKTIISREYSSEWKPGDEPYYPVNDEKNGKLYEEYKKLADAEDKVIFGGRLGEYKYYDMDATIASVLDKCESIFG
;
A
#
# COMPACT_ATOMS: atom_id res chain seq x y z
N GLY A 1 -8.71 -2.23 -18.33
CA GLY A 1 -7.32 -2.52 -18.05
C GLY A 1 -6.56 -1.30 -17.53
N VAL A 2 -5.49 -1.55 -16.82
CA VAL A 2 -4.51 -0.52 -16.51
C VAL A 2 -3.74 -0.26 -17.79
N LYS A 3 -3.88 0.95 -18.35
CA LYS A 3 -3.02 1.39 -19.44
C LYS A 3 -1.96 2.28 -18.86
N ASP A 4 -0.73 1.83 -18.94
CA ASP A 4 0.42 2.70 -18.74
C ASP A 4 0.50 3.62 -19.95
N VAL A 5 -0.07 4.79 -19.83
CA VAL A 5 0.08 5.82 -20.84
C VAL A 5 1.25 6.69 -20.43
N TYR A 6 2.35 6.50 -21.08
CA TYR A 6 3.55 7.31 -20.91
C TYR A 6 3.43 8.57 -21.78
N THR A 7 2.98 9.67 -21.19
CA THR A 7 3.02 10.97 -21.82
C THR A 7 3.58 11.99 -20.84
N ASP A 8 4.66 12.64 -21.16
CA ASP A 8 5.34 13.67 -20.38
C ASP A 8 5.46 13.44 -18.86
N PHE A 9 6.43 12.90 -18.50
CA PHE A 9 6.67 11.69 -17.85
C PHE A 9 7.37 11.72 -16.55
N ASP A 10 7.93 12.84 -16.14
CA ASP A 10 8.69 12.93 -14.90
C ASP A 10 7.78 12.97 -13.66
N GLU A 11 6.46 13.11 -13.86
CA GLU A 11 5.54 13.35 -12.75
C GLU A 11 4.44 12.30 -12.59
N MET A 12 3.95 11.68 -13.65
CA MET A 12 2.80 10.79 -13.57
C MET A 12 3.20 9.31 -13.51
N LEU A 13 2.79 8.61 -12.43
CA LEU A 13 3.07 7.20 -12.25
C LEU A 13 2.17 6.29 -13.08
N ARG A 14 0.87 6.54 -13.08
CA ARG A 14 -0.09 5.71 -13.82
C ARG A 14 -1.45 6.38 -13.99
N ILE A 15 -2.22 5.85 -14.95
CA ILE A 15 -3.64 6.15 -15.13
C ILE A 15 -4.43 4.86 -14.93
N ILE A 16 -5.47 4.93 -14.11
CA ILE A 16 -6.38 3.81 -13.86
C ILE A 16 -7.77 4.19 -14.35
N GLU A 17 -8.37 3.37 -15.20
CA GLU A 17 -9.79 3.46 -15.55
C GLU A 17 -10.57 2.45 -14.74
N HIS A 18 -11.30 2.92 -13.73
CA HIS A 18 -11.87 2.09 -12.67
C HIS A 18 -12.96 1.13 -13.13
N LYS A 19 -13.73 1.46 -14.16
CA LYS A 19 -14.81 0.58 -14.64
C LYS A 19 -14.32 -0.82 -15.06
N TRP A 20 -13.06 -0.95 -15.45
CA TRP A 20 -12.50 -2.21 -15.90
C TRP A 20 -12.19 -3.21 -14.80
N PHE A 21 -12.20 -2.80 -13.54
CA PHE A 21 -12.12 -3.74 -12.42
C PHE A 21 -13.32 -4.66 -12.34
N GLU A 22 -14.48 -4.23 -12.89
CA GLU A 22 -15.71 -5.02 -13.01
C GLU A 22 -16.07 -5.26 -14.49
N PHE A 23 -15.08 -5.44 -15.35
CA PHE A 23 -15.23 -5.74 -16.77
C PHE A 23 -16.01 -4.69 -17.60
N GLY A 24 -16.18 -3.47 -17.07
CA GLY A 24 -16.89 -2.39 -17.75
C GLY A 24 -18.40 -2.60 -17.86
N LYS A 25 -18.97 -3.48 -17.06
CA LYS A 25 -20.39 -3.87 -17.12
C LYS A 25 -21.13 -3.48 -15.84
N ASP A 26 -22.42 -3.23 -15.98
CA ASP A 26 -23.36 -3.10 -14.85
C ASP A 26 -23.90 -4.47 -14.41
N GLU A 27 -24.78 -4.47 -13.39
CA GLU A 27 -25.43 -5.67 -12.84
C GLU A 27 -26.23 -6.47 -13.89
N ASN A 28 -26.69 -5.82 -14.95
CA ASN A 28 -27.46 -6.43 -16.03
C ASN A 28 -26.59 -6.85 -17.23
N GLY A 29 -25.29 -6.69 -17.15
CA GLY A 29 -24.36 -7.04 -18.22
C GLY A 29 -24.26 -6.00 -19.34
N ASN A 30 -24.83 -4.79 -19.17
CA ASN A 30 -24.72 -3.69 -20.10
C ASN A 30 -23.44 -2.91 -19.91
N ASP A 31 -22.93 -2.30 -20.97
CA ASP A 31 -21.76 -1.44 -20.88
C ASP A 31 -22.03 -0.22 -20.00
N LEU A 32 -21.11 0.08 -19.09
CA LEU A 32 -21.17 1.28 -18.27
C LEU A 32 -21.00 2.53 -19.14
N PRO A 33 -21.98 3.47 -19.12
CA PRO A 33 -21.94 4.66 -19.98
C PRO A 33 -20.98 5.75 -19.50
N LYS A 34 -20.49 5.62 -18.26
CA LYS A 34 -19.59 6.56 -17.61
C LYS A 34 -18.38 5.82 -17.05
N THR A 35 -17.29 6.56 -16.86
CA THR A 35 -16.08 6.04 -16.25
C THR A 35 -15.48 7.03 -15.27
N ILE A 36 -14.65 6.51 -14.37
CA ILE A 36 -13.81 7.30 -13.47
C ILE A 36 -12.36 6.98 -13.84
N ILE A 37 -11.56 8.01 -14.01
CA ILE A 37 -10.14 7.90 -14.28
C ILE A 37 -9.37 8.50 -13.11
N SER A 38 -8.44 7.73 -12.54
CA SER A 38 -7.46 8.22 -11.58
C SER A 38 -6.12 8.43 -12.25
N ARG A 39 -5.53 9.58 -12.02
CA ARG A 39 -4.14 9.89 -12.41
C ARG A 39 -3.31 9.96 -11.14
N GLU A 40 -2.26 9.17 -11.07
CA GLU A 40 -1.39 9.09 -9.90
C GLU A 40 -0.06 9.78 -10.18
N TYR A 41 0.35 10.63 -9.24
CA TYR A 41 1.59 11.38 -9.29
C TYR A 41 2.43 11.05 -8.07
N SER A 42 3.74 10.95 -8.27
CA SER A 42 4.68 10.81 -7.17
C SER A 42 4.88 12.13 -6.46
N SER A 43 4.94 12.10 -5.15
CA SER A 43 5.27 13.28 -4.34
C SER A 43 6.04 12.85 -3.09
N GLU A 44 6.86 13.77 -2.56
CA GLU A 44 7.49 13.54 -1.27
C GLU A 44 6.44 13.65 -0.15
N TRP A 45 6.51 12.74 0.80
CA TRP A 45 5.64 12.76 1.96
C TRP A 45 5.93 13.97 2.84
N LYS A 46 4.89 14.61 3.32
CA LYS A 46 4.93 15.72 4.29
C LYS A 46 4.03 15.41 5.48
N PRO A 47 4.29 15.99 6.65
CA PRO A 47 3.38 15.86 7.79
C PRO A 47 1.95 16.25 7.43
N GLY A 48 1.00 15.33 7.68
CA GLY A 48 -0.40 15.45 7.30
C GLY A 48 -0.80 14.64 6.08
N ASP A 49 0.15 14.19 5.28
CA ASP A 49 -0.11 13.28 4.17
C ASP A 49 -0.28 11.85 4.65
N GLU A 50 -1.10 11.09 3.95
CA GLU A 50 -1.27 9.66 4.23
C GLU A 50 -0.07 8.86 3.70
N PRO A 51 0.57 8.00 4.52
CA PRO A 51 1.66 7.15 4.05
C PRO A 51 1.10 5.93 3.32
N TYR A 52 1.70 5.58 2.17
CA TYR A 52 1.25 4.42 1.38
C TYR A 52 2.22 3.25 1.40
N TYR A 53 3.51 3.50 1.18
CA TYR A 53 4.50 2.43 1.03
C TYR A 53 5.78 2.71 1.80
N PRO A 54 6.41 1.67 2.39
CA PRO A 54 7.75 1.80 2.92
C PRO A 54 8.76 1.95 1.78
N VAL A 55 9.75 2.80 1.98
CA VAL A 55 10.90 2.93 1.07
C VAL A 55 12.02 2.05 1.59
N ASN A 56 12.28 0.94 0.90
CA ASN A 56 13.28 -0.05 1.30
C ASN A 56 14.68 0.34 0.83
N ASP A 57 15.26 1.35 1.47
CA ASP A 57 16.67 1.70 1.32
C ASP A 57 17.41 1.54 2.65
N GLU A 58 18.75 1.63 2.62
CA GLU A 58 19.58 1.44 3.81
C GLU A 58 19.31 2.52 4.87
N LYS A 59 19.14 3.77 4.47
CA LYS A 59 18.86 4.89 5.37
C LYS A 59 17.56 4.70 6.12
N ASN A 60 16.48 4.38 5.42
CA ASN A 60 15.17 4.19 6.02
C ASN A 60 15.10 2.89 6.83
N GLY A 61 15.82 1.84 6.41
CA GLY A 61 15.95 0.61 7.18
C GLY A 61 16.61 0.84 8.54
N LYS A 62 17.70 1.62 8.58
CA LYS A 62 18.34 2.01 9.85
C LYS A 62 17.44 2.85 10.73
N LEU A 63 16.71 3.81 10.16
CA LEU A 63 15.75 4.63 10.88
C LEU A 63 14.61 3.78 11.46
N TYR A 64 14.11 2.82 10.69
CA TYR A 64 13.09 1.88 11.18
C TYR A 64 13.58 1.06 12.36
N GLU A 65 14.84 0.59 12.37
CA GLU A 65 15.40 -0.16 13.49
C GLU A 65 15.40 0.66 14.80
N GLU A 66 15.61 1.96 14.73
CA GLU A 66 15.51 2.83 15.90
C GLU A 66 14.07 2.93 16.43
N TYR A 67 13.09 3.09 15.52
CA TYR A 67 11.66 3.05 15.89
C TYR A 67 11.24 1.67 16.41
N LYS A 68 11.77 0.60 15.85
CA LYS A 68 11.49 -0.76 16.29
C LYS A 68 11.91 -1.00 17.74
N LYS A 69 13.04 -0.45 18.17
CA LYS A 69 13.45 -0.51 19.57
C LYS A 69 12.45 0.14 20.51
N LEU A 70 11.89 1.29 20.13
CA LEU A 70 10.84 1.95 20.89
C LEU A 70 9.54 1.15 20.90
N ALA A 71 9.17 0.57 19.76
CA ALA A 71 7.99 -0.27 19.65
C ALA A 71 8.09 -1.54 20.49
N ASP A 72 9.23 -2.19 20.49
CA ASP A 72 9.49 -3.41 21.28
C ASP A 72 9.45 -3.16 22.80
N ALA A 73 9.65 -1.90 23.23
CA ALA A 73 9.52 -1.50 24.63
C ALA A 73 8.07 -1.30 25.08
N GLU A 74 7.11 -1.27 24.16
CA GLU A 74 5.69 -1.10 24.47
C GLU A 74 5.03 -2.44 24.81
N ASP A 75 4.66 -2.65 26.06
CA ASP A 75 4.12 -3.92 26.56
C ASP A 75 2.69 -4.23 26.10
N LYS A 76 1.93 -3.20 25.75
CA LYS A 76 0.49 -3.32 25.46
C LYS A 76 0.10 -3.03 24.02
N VAL A 77 1.08 -2.85 23.16
CA VAL A 77 0.88 -2.49 21.76
C VAL A 77 1.58 -3.50 20.87
N ILE A 78 0.86 -3.98 19.87
CA ILE A 78 1.39 -4.89 18.84
C ILE A 78 1.39 -4.12 17.53
N PHE A 79 2.55 -3.97 16.92
CA PHE A 79 2.70 -3.35 15.62
C PHE A 79 2.72 -4.42 14.53
N GLY A 80 1.99 -4.19 13.45
CA GLY A 80 1.91 -5.13 12.33
C GLY A 80 1.54 -4.46 11.02
N GLY A 81 1.55 -5.24 9.95
CA GLY A 81 1.26 -4.77 8.61
C GLY A 81 2.45 -4.09 7.92
N ARG A 82 2.23 -3.63 6.71
CA ARG A 82 3.28 -3.05 5.86
C ARG A 82 4.06 -1.92 6.52
N LEU A 83 3.37 -0.99 7.13
CA LEU A 83 4.00 0.18 7.74
C LEU A 83 4.54 -0.14 9.13
N GLY A 84 3.81 -0.91 9.92
CA GLY A 84 4.25 -1.30 11.27
C GLY A 84 5.49 -2.19 11.27
N GLU A 85 5.68 -3.03 10.27
CA GLU A 85 6.87 -3.87 10.09
C GLU A 85 7.87 -3.29 9.10
N TYR A 86 7.51 -2.19 8.44
CA TYR A 86 8.30 -1.50 7.43
C TYR A 86 8.77 -2.43 6.31
N LYS A 87 7.84 -3.24 5.77
CA LYS A 87 8.09 -4.19 4.70
C LYS A 87 7.07 -4.05 3.58
N TYR A 88 7.52 -4.19 2.35
CA TYR A 88 6.66 -4.20 1.19
C TYR A 88 6.03 -5.60 1.02
N TYR A 89 4.94 -5.82 1.73
CA TYR A 89 4.16 -7.05 1.65
C TYR A 89 3.06 -6.97 0.61
N ASP A 90 2.86 -8.04 -0.16
CA ASP A 90 1.60 -8.31 -0.84
C ASP A 90 0.53 -8.75 0.16
N MET A 91 -0.72 -8.85 -0.26
CA MET A 91 -1.83 -9.19 0.64
C MET A 91 -1.65 -10.53 1.32
N ASP A 92 -1.19 -11.54 0.61
CA ASP A 92 -0.93 -12.88 1.14
C ASP A 92 0.15 -12.87 2.21
N ALA A 93 1.26 -12.18 1.96
CA ALA A 93 2.35 -12.05 2.93
C ALA A 93 1.93 -11.24 4.17
N THR A 94 1.09 -10.22 4.01
CA THR A 94 0.53 -9.46 5.13
C THR A 94 -0.34 -10.35 6.01
N ILE A 95 -1.21 -11.15 5.42
CA ILE A 95 -2.09 -12.08 6.13
C ILE A 95 -1.24 -13.14 6.87
N ALA A 96 -0.26 -13.74 6.19
CA ALA A 96 0.64 -14.72 6.79
C ALA A 96 1.38 -14.15 8.01
N SER A 97 1.90 -12.94 7.90
CA SER A 97 2.57 -12.25 9.01
C SER A 97 1.67 -12.07 10.23
N VAL A 98 0.41 -11.67 10.00
CA VAL A 98 -0.57 -11.50 11.09
C VAL A 98 -0.91 -12.84 11.74
N LEU A 99 -1.12 -13.89 10.96
CA LEU A 99 -1.41 -15.23 11.50
C LEU A 99 -0.25 -15.74 12.35
N ASP A 100 0.98 -15.60 11.89
CA ASP A 100 2.17 -15.99 12.64
C ASP A 100 2.30 -15.21 13.97
N LYS A 101 2.01 -13.92 13.97
CA LYS A 101 1.97 -13.12 15.20
C LYS A 101 0.89 -13.58 16.16
N CYS A 102 -0.30 -13.82 15.67
CA CYS A 102 -1.40 -14.31 16.49
C CYS A 102 -1.07 -15.66 17.13
N GLU A 103 -0.49 -16.58 16.37
CA GLU A 103 -0.06 -17.88 16.89
C GLU A 103 1.02 -17.71 17.96
N SER A 104 2.02 -16.86 17.72
CA SER A 104 3.09 -16.58 18.68
C SER A 104 2.59 -15.96 19.99
N ILE A 105 1.55 -15.12 19.95
CA ILE A 105 1.04 -14.36 21.10
C ILE A 105 -0.05 -15.12 21.84
N PHE A 106 -0.95 -15.76 21.12
CA PHE A 106 -2.15 -16.39 21.68
C PHE A 106 -2.12 -17.93 21.69
N GLY A 107 -1.13 -18.51 21.06
CA GLY A 107 -0.98 -19.95 20.92
C GLY A 107 -1.82 -20.52 19.81
#